data_dc1c42f1ee1793a2aaf694851729d8b4
#
_entry.id   dc1c42f1ee1793a2aaf694851729d8b4
#
_cell.length_a   1.000
_cell.length_b   1.000
_cell.length_c   1.000
_cell.angle_alpha   90.00
_cell.angle_beta   90.00
_cell.angle_gamma   90.00
#
_symmetry.space_group_name_H-M   'P 1'
#
loop_
_entity.id
_entity.type
_entity.pdbx_description
1 polymer ?
#
loop_
_entity_poly.entity_id
_entity_poly.type
_entity_poly.pdbx_seq_one_letter_code
_entity_poly.pdbx_strand_id
1 'polypeptide(L)'
;MTATLYRDTAVADGTGPDLELHRSLVVSDHRITWIGPVGDEPELPRDAEVVDASGCTAVPGLVDSHSHLTLPGGAHWIDRGFDAPERLVEVAEDNARLMRAAGVRWARDVGSPRGVDPLDGVDRALALGVRDRWRGHRQYPYVRAAGTWVSRTGSLPGGLAVEVDDAEGLLSAVLGQLEDGADFVKLYLDGPDREAAPFNSGEVASAVEAAHARGAKVTAHSSTLAGARVGVEAGVDSLEHGFELDGDVAATMAEQGTALVSTLAVFESWASFGSTTDLERFASPEGRRRIAERRERAHESVGIAARAGVLIATGTDFGGGSLRANQLAWEIECLVSAGLEPWQALAAATRNGGALLGEAEAGVLREGGPADLVLVHGDPLSDPSSMWRVWMVP
;
A
#
# COMPACT_ATOMS: atom_id res chain seq x y z
N MET A 1 4.67 -14.49 31.11
CA MET A 1 4.39 -13.31 30.26
C MET A 1 5.63 -12.44 30.32
N THR A 2 6.35 -12.32 29.23
CA THR A 2 7.53 -11.43 29.17
C THR A 2 7.04 -10.03 28.79
N ALA A 3 7.26 -9.06 29.68
CA ALA A 3 7.03 -7.66 29.38
C ALA A 3 8.33 -7.05 28.84
N THR A 4 8.25 -6.14 27.88
CA THR A 4 9.37 -5.35 27.38
C THR A 4 9.07 -3.88 27.58
N LEU A 5 9.97 -3.15 28.21
CA LEU A 5 9.96 -1.70 28.34
C LEU A 5 10.91 -1.11 27.30
N TYR A 6 10.38 -0.35 26.37
CA TYR A 6 11.15 0.54 25.49
C TYR A 6 11.24 1.90 26.17
N ARG A 7 12.42 2.23 26.70
CA ARG A 7 12.61 3.41 27.55
C ARG A 7 13.23 4.57 26.77
N ASP A 8 12.72 5.78 27.02
CA ASP A 8 13.25 7.05 26.54
C ASP A 8 13.29 7.17 25.02
N THR A 9 12.19 6.82 24.36
CA THR A 9 12.01 7.04 22.92
C THR A 9 11.29 8.36 22.68
N ALA A 10 11.39 8.90 21.46
CA ALA A 10 10.38 9.83 20.94
C ALA A 10 9.18 9.04 20.40
N VAL A 11 8.03 9.71 20.23
CA VAL A 11 6.83 9.14 19.61
C VAL A 11 6.34 10.06 18.51
N ALA A 12 6.10 9.50 17.32
CA ALA A 12 5.44 10.14 16.20
C ALA A 12 4.33 9.19 15.68
N ASP A 13 3.08 9.48 16.00
CA ASP A 13 1.94 8.60 15.69
C ASP A 13 1.18 8.99 14.41
N GLY A 14 1.64 10.04 13.71
CA GLY A 14 1.01 10.55 12.49
C GLY A 14 -0.29 11.34 12.73
N THR A 15 -0.63 11.69 13.97
CA THR A 15 -1.83 12.51 14.25
C THR A 15 -1.59 14.01 14.16
N GLY A 16 -0.33 14.45 14.21
CA GLY A 16 0.04 15.86 14.19
C GLY A 16 1.54 16.08 13.92
N PRO A 17 1.95 17.37 13.86
CA PRO A 17 3.32 17.75 13.54
C PRO A 17 4.30 17.62 14.73
N ASP A 18 3.80 17.36 15.93
CA ASP A 18 4.61 17.39 17.13
C ASP A 18 5.27 16.04 17.42
N LEU A 19 6.58 16.06 17.64
CA LEU A 19 7.32 14.91 18.12
C LEU A 19 7.26 14.89 19.65
N GLU A 20 6.67 13.84 20.23
CA GLU A 20 6.62 13.67 21.68
C GLU A 20 7.94 13.06 22.18
N LEU A 21 8.74 13.85 22.90
CA LEU A 21 10.03 13.40 23.48
C LEU A 21 9.86 12.73 24.85
N HIS A 22 10.88 11.96 25.26
CA HIS A 22 10.98 11.34 26.58
C HIS A 22 9.75 10.50 26.93
N ARG A 23 9.36 9.64 26.02
CA ARG A 23 8.28 8.66 26.21
C ARG A 23 8.86 7.28 26.46
N SER A 24 8.13 6.48 27.19
CA SER A 24 8.41 5.05 27.34
C SER A 24 7.17 4.25 26.96
N LEU A 25 7.36 3.04 26.45
CA LEU A 25 6.29 2.12 26.08
C LEU A 25 6.51 0.78 26.76
N VAL A 26 5.43 0.21 27.30
CA VAL A 26 5.44 -1.16 27.83
C VAL A 26 4.64 -2.06 26.90
N VAL A 27 5.26 -3.13 26.45
CA VAL A 27 4.64 -4.17 25.64
C VAL A 27 4.56 -5.46 26.44
N SER A 28 3.38 -6.06 26.53
CA SER A 28 3.18 -7.38 27.12
C SER A 28 2.15 -8.15 26.31
N ASP A 29 2.38 -9.44 26.10
CA ASP A 29 1.49 -10.31 25.32
C ASP A 29 1.11 -9.72 23.94
N HIS A 30 2.08 -9.12 23.28
CA HIS A 30 1.94 -8.50 21.97
C HIS A 30 0.97 -7.31 21.90
N ARG A 31 0.70 -6.67 23.06
CA ARG A 31 -0.09 -5.44 23.14
C ARG A 31 0.70 -4.36 23.85
N ILE A 32 0.46 -3.12 23.48
CA ILE A 32 0.98 -1.96 24.19
C ILE A 32 0.11 -1.79 25.44
N THR A 33 0.68 -2.02 26.60
CA THR A 33 -0.06 -1.95 27.86
C THR A 33 0.04 -0.60 28.53
N TRP A 34 1.04 0.21 28.14
CA TRP A 34 1.22 1.56 28.66
C TRP A 34 2.09 2.40 27.73
N ILE A 35 1.78 3.68 27.63
CA ILE A 35 2.58 4.73 26.96
C ILE A 35 2.56 5.96 27.87
N GLY A 36 3.74 6.45 28.31
CA GLY A 36 3.80 7.60 29.18
C GLY A 36 5.17 8.24 29.25
N PRO A 37 5.32 9.30 30.07
CA PRO A 37 6.61 9.96 30.28
C PRO A 37 7.64 9.05 30.93
N VAL A 38 8.91 9.24 30.59
CA VAL A 38 10.03 8.59 31.29
C VAL A 38 9.99 8.94 32.78
N GLY A 39 10.08 7.94 33.65
CA GLY A 39 10.02 8.07 35.09
C GLY A 39 8.65 7.78 35.70
N ASP A 40 7.60 7.71 34.89
CA ASP A 40 6.24 7.38 35.32
C ASP A 40 5.87 5.91 34.96
N GLU A 41 6.87 5.10 34.57
CA GLU A 41 6.65 3.72 34.14
C GLU A 41 5.99 2.89 35.27
N PRO A 42 5.03 2.02 34.92
CA PRO A 42 4.39 1.15 35.90
C PRO A 42 5.40 0.14 36.48
N GLU A 43 5.08 -0.43 37.61
CA GLU A 43 5.86 -1.52 38.16
C GLU A 43 5.85 -2.73 37.20
N LEU A 44 7.04 -3.18 36.82
CA LEU A 44 7.23 -4.26 35.85
C LEU A 44 7.52 -5.60 36.55
N PRO A 45 7.20 -6.73 35.90
CA PRO A 45 7.70 -8.04 36.33
C PRO A 45 9.23 -8.04 36.45
N ARG A 46 9.77 -8.86 37.40
CA ARG A 46 11.21 -8.91 37.63
C ARG A 46 12.04 -9.43 36.45
N ASP A 47 11.38 -10.15 35.54
CA ASP A 47 11.94 -10.73 34.34
C ASP A 47 11.63 -9.87 33.07
N ALA A 48 11.09 -8.66 33.26
CA ALA A 48 10.87 -7.74 32.17
C ALA A 48 12.20 -7.33 31.51
N GLU A 49 12.19 -7.32 30.18
CA GLU A 49 13.27 -6.78 29.37
C GLU A 49 13.20 -5.25 29.36
N VAL A 50 14.33 -4.57 29.48
CA VAL A 50 14.42 -3.12 29.33
C VAL A 50 15.32 -2.82 28.15
N VAL A 51 14.76 -2.18 27.14
CA VAL A 51 15.43 -1.73 25.93
C VAL A 51 15.65 -0.23 26.02
N ASP A 52 16.89 0.22 25.97
CA ASP A 52 17.22 1.64 25.84
C ASP A 52 16.89 2.08 24.39
N ALA A 53 15.84 2.89 24.25
CA ALA A 53 15.36 3.41 22.97
C ALA A 53 15.71 4.89 22.75
N SER A 54 16.65 5.43 23.56
CA SER A 54 17.10 6.81 23.41
C SER A 54 17.68 7.07 22.02
N GLY A 55 17.32 8.23 21.43
CA GLY A 55 17.70 8.59 20.05
C GLY A 55 16.88 7.90 18.95
N CYS A 56 15.87 7.10 19.33
CA CYS A 56 14.93 6.52 18.40
C CYS A 56 13.56 7.19 18.50
N THR A 57 12.79 7.07 17.44
CA THR A 57 11.36 7.42 17.43
C THR A 57 10.53 6.14 17.24
N ALA A 58 9.55 5.94 18.10
CA ALA A 58 8.52 4.93 17.93
C ALA A 58 7.44 5.49 17.00
N VAL A 59 7.18 4.78 15.92
CA VAL A 59 6.09 5.06 14.97
C VAL A 59 5.16 3.85 14.92
N PRO A 60 3.88 4.01 14.52
CA PRO A 60 3.00 2.87 14.28
C PRO A 60 3.58 1.92 13.22
N GLY A 61 3.23 0.64 13.29
CA GLY A 61 3.53 -0.30 12.22
C GLY A 61 2.99 0.20 10.89
N LEU A 62 3.84 0.18 9.86
CA LEU A 62 3.53 0.75 8.56
C LEU A 62 2.48 -0.07 7.81
N VAL A 63 1.72 0.63 6.97
CA VAL A 63 0.67 0.07 6.10
C VAL A 63 1.04 0.34 4.65
N ASP A 64 1.32 -0.70 3.87
CA ASP A 64 1.48 -0.61 2.43
C ASP A 64 0.13 -0.90 1.75
N SER A 65 -0.54 0.15 1.29
CA SER A 65 -1.90 0.05 0.75
C SER A 65 -1.98 -0.35 -0.71
N HIS A 66 -0.83 -0.52 -1.39
CA HIS A 66 -0.73 -0.97 -2.78
C HIS A 66 0.49 -1.85 -2.99
N SER A 67 0.28 -3.14 -2.99
CA SER A 67 1.34 -4.13 -3.13
C SER A 67 0.89 -5.33 -3.99
N HIS A 68 1.87 -6.13 -4.43
CA HIS A 68 1.66 -7.36 -5.19
C HIS A 68 2.56 -8.45 -4.60
N LEU A 69 2.06 -9.14 -3.58
CA LEU A 69 2.85 -10.01 -2.71
C LEU A 69 3.61 -11.11 -3.45
N THR A 70 3.04 -11.65 -4.51
CA THR A 70 3.62 -12.77 -5.26
C THR A 70 4.59 -12.34 -6.37
N LEU A 71 4.78 -11.02 -6.58
CA LEU A 71 5.61 -10.50 -7.66
C LEU A 71 6.91 -9.90 -7.13
N PRO A 72 8.06 -10.12 -7.82
CA PRO A 72 9.37 -9.77 -7.28
C PRO A 72 9.79 -8.31 -7.52
N GLY A 73 9.08 -7.55 -8.36
CA GLY A 73 9.50 -6.21 -8.78
C GLY A 73 10.77 -6.20 -9.64
N GLY A 74 11.42 -5.03 -9.74
CA GLY A 74 12.62 -4.82 -10.53
C GLY A 74 12.35 -4.42 -11.98
N ALA A 75 13.39 -4.30 -12.81
CA ALA A 75 13.27 -3.77 -14.16
C ALA A 75 12.42 -4.63 -15.12
N HIS A 76 12.23 -5.90 -14.82
CA HIS A 76 11.48 -6.87 -15.61
C HIS A 76 10.21 -7.38 -14.90
N TRP A 77 9.58 -6.56 -14.06
CA TRP A 77 8.46 -6.97 -13.21
C TRP A 77 7.28 -7.57 -13.99
N ILE A 78 6.97 -7.08 -15.20
CA ILE A 78 5.86 -7.59 -16.01
C ILE A 78 6.14 -9.03 -16.44
N ASP A 79 7.35 -9.31 -16.95
CA ASP A 79 7.74 -10.62 -17.43
C ASP A 79 7.67 -11.67 -16.30
N ARG A 80 7.96 -11.25 -15.07
CA ARG A 80 7.96 -12.11 -13.89
C ARG A 80 6.54 -12.47 -13.41
N GLY A 81 5.51 -11.77 -13.87
CA GLY A 81 4.11 -12.11 -13.62
C GLY A 81 3.70 -13.46 -14.26
N PHE A 82 4.50 -13.97 -15.21
CA PHE A 82 4.31 -15.24 -15.89
C PHE A 82 5.19 -16.37 -15.36
N ASP A 83 5.89 -16.15 -14.26
CA ASP A 83 6.63 -17.22 -13.58
C ASP A 83 5.67 -18.32 -13.10
N ALA A 84 6.17 -19.53 -12.91
CA ALA A 84 5.38 -20.65 -12.41
C ALA A 84 4.78 -20.32 -11.01
N PRO A 85 3.57 -20.81 -10.68
CA PRO A 85 2.91 -20.54 -9.41
C PRO A 85 3.78 -20.84 -8.17
N GLU A 86 4.57 -21.91 -8.22
CA GLU A 86 5.51 -22.29 -7.16
C GLU A 86 6.51 -21.15 -6.89
N ARG A 87 7.06 -20.56 -7.97
CA ARG A 87 8.02 -19.47 -7.85
C ARG A 87 7.37 -18.20 -7.32
N LEU A 88 6.15 -17.89 -7.76
CA LEU A 88 5.41 -16.72 -7.31
C LEU A 88 5.05 -16.82 -5.81
N VAL A 89 4.70 -18.00 -5.32
CA VAL A 89 4.43 -18.24 -3.89
C VAL A 89 5.72 -18.14 -3.06
N GLU A 90 6.87 -18.64 -3.56
CA GLU A 90 8.18 -18.45 -2.90
C GLU A 90 8.56 -16.97 -2.81
N VAL A 91 8.30 -16.19 -3.85
CA VAL A 91 8.55 -14.73 -3.86
C VAL A 91 7.77 -14.03 -2.76
N ALA A 92 6.56 -14.47 -2.45
CA ALA A 92 5.78 -13.89 -1.36
C ALA A 92 6.49 -14.03 0.00
N GLU A 93 7.14 -15.18 0.26
CA GLU A 93 7.92 -15.38 1.49
C GLU A 93 9.14 -14.44 1.57
N ASP A 94 9.81 -14.20 0.44
CA ASP A 94 10.90 -13.24 0.36
C ASP A 94 10.40 -11.81 0.63
N ASN A 95 9.29 -11.43 0.01
CA ASN A 95 8.67 -10.13 0.19
C ASN A 95 8.20 -9.91 1.64
N ALA A 96 7.62 -10.92 2.30
CA ALA A 96 7.24 -10.81 3.71
C ALA A 96 8.43 -10.47 4.63
N ARG A 97 9.59 -11.10 4.40
CA ARG A 97 10.82 -10.80 5.16
C ARG A 97 11.28 -9.36 4.93
N LEU A 98 11.23 -8.89 3.67
CA LEU A 98 11.60 -7.52 3.32
C LEU A 98 10.64 -6.50 3.95
N MET A 99 9.32 -6.74 3.87
CA MET A 99 8.29 -5.90 4.49
C MET A 99 8.50 -5.78 5.99
N ARG A 100 8.68 -6.92 6.68
CA ARG A 100 8.92 -6.92 8.12
C ARG A 100 10.17 -6.13 8.49
N ALA A 101 11.27 -6.32 7.77
CA ALA A 101 12.52 -5.59 8.02
C ALA A 101 12.37 -4.07 7.84
N ALA A 102 11.43 -3.64 6.99
CA ALA A 102 11.10 -2.23 6.77
C ALA A 102 9.98 -1.70 7.70
N GLY A 103 9.49 -2.50 8.65
CA GLY A 103 8.45 -2.10 9.57
C GLY A 103 7.03 -2.15 9.01
N VAL A 104 6.81 -2.71 7.81
CA VAL A 104 5.47 -2.90 7.24
C VAL A 104 4.77 -4.06 7.96
N ARG A 105 3.68 -3.74 8.65
CA ARG A 105 2.88 -4.70 9.42
C ARG A 105 1.58 -5.06 8.73
N TRP A 106 1.06 -4.19 7.86
CA TRP A 106 -0.16 -4.39 7.11
C TRP A 106 0.10 -4.18 5.62
N ALA A 107 -0.50 -5.02 4.79
CA ALA A 107 -0.41 -4.93 3.34
C ALA A 107 -1.78 -5.08 2.69
N ARG A 108 -2.00 -4.34 1.62
CA ARG A 108 -3.11 -4.55 0.70
C ARG A 108 -2.56 -5.06 -0.63
N ASP A 109 -2.76 -6.34 -0.91
CA ASP A 109 -2.46 -6.91 -2.22
C ASP A 109 -3.58 -6.53 -3.19
N VAL A 110 -3.25 -5.69 -4.16
CA VAL A 110 -4.22 -5.15 -5.12
C VAL A 110 -4.23 -5.93 -6.43
N GLY A 111 -3.84 -7.17 -6.39
CA GLY A 111 -3.95 -8.11 -7.49
C GLY A 111 -2.72 -9.01 -7.64
N SER A 112 -2.97 -10.24 -7.97
CA SER A 112 -1.94 -11.24 -8.26
C SER A 112 -2.34 -12.12 -9.45
N PRO A 113 -1.36 -12.77 -10.10
CA PRO A 113 -1.65 -13.79 -11.11
C PRO A 113 -2.54 -14.89 -10.55
N ARG A 114 -3.44 -15.40 -11.40
CA ARG A 114 -4.25 -16.58 -11.13
C ARG A 114 -3.47 -17.85 -11.49
N GLY A 115 -3.63 -18.88 -10.69
CA GLY A 115 -3.06 -20.19 -10.95
C GLY A 115 -3.45 -21.22 -9.90
N VAL A 116 -3.09 -22.49 -10.15
CA VAL A 116 -3.26 -23.53 -9.15
C VAL A 116 -2.23 -23.31 -8.04
N ASP A 117 -2.71 -23.02 -6.82
CA ASP A 117 -1.84 -22.84 -5.67
C ASP A 117 -1.10 -24.15 -5.37
N PRO A 118 0.24 -24.15 -5.36
CA PRO A 118 1.02 -25.38 -5.22
C PRO A 118 0.87 -26.06 -3.85
N LEU A 119 0.29 -25.36 -2.85
CA LEU A 119 0.19 -25.87 -1.49
C LEU A 119 -1.19 -26.44 -1.15
N ASP A 120 -2.27 -25.92 -1.74
CA ASP A 120 -3.64 -26.42 -1.48
C ASP A 120 -4.35 -26.95 -2.74
N GLY A 121 -3.77 -26.75 -3.92
CA GLY A 121 -4.31 -27.23 -5.20
C GLY A 121 -5.50 -26.43 -5.73
N VAL A 122 -5.84 -25.29 -5.13
CA VAL A 122 -6.98 -24.46 -5.53
C VAL A 122 -6.57 -23.50 -6.65
N ASP A 123 -7.35 -23.44 -7.73
CA ASP A 123 -7.16 -22.47 -8.81
C ASP A 123 -7.83 -21.15 -8.45
N ARG A 124 -7.02 -20.16 -8.07
CA ARG A 124 -7.44 -18.79 -7.69
C ARG A 124 -6.26 -17.82 -7.82
N ALA A 125 -6.50 -16.55 -7.52
CA ALA A 125 -5.43 -15.58 -7.33
C ALA A 125 -4.47 -16.06 -6.22
N LEU A 126 -3.17 -16.19 -6.54
CA LEU A 126 -2.18 -16.80 -5.64
C LEU A 126 -2.03 -16.02 -4.31
N ALA A 127 -2.24 -14.69 -4.33
CA ALA A 127 -2.20 -13.89 -3.11
C ALA A 127 -3.28 -14.27 -2.09
N LEU A 128 -4.42 -14.80 -2.52
CA LEU A 128 -5.47 -15.30 -1.60
C LEU A 128 -4.97 -16.48 -0.77
N GLY A 129 -4.30 -17.44 -1.42
CA GLY A 129 -3.69 -18.57 -0.72
C GLY A 129 -2.55 -18.14 0.23
N VAL A 130 -1.72 -17.20 -0.20
CA VAL A 130 -0.66 -16.60 0.64
C VAL A 130 -1.27 -15.94 1.87
N ARG A 131 -2.25 -15.05 1.71
CA ARG A 131 -2.98 -14.38 2.79
C ARG A 131 -3.55 -15.38 3.81
N ASP A 132 -4.20 -16.42 3.32
CA ASP A 132 -4.86 -17.40 4.19
C ASP A 132 -3.85 -18.19 5.02
N ARG A 133 -2.71 -18.53 4.45
CA ARG A 133 -1.60 -19.19 5.17
C ARG A 133 -0.95 -18.28 6.21
N TRP A 134 -0.84 -16.97 5.94
CA TRP A 134 -0.22 -16.02 6.88
C TRP A 134 -1.14 -15.59 8.01
N ARG A 135 -2.43 -15.81 7.86
CA ARG A 135 -3.44 -15.39 8.86
C ARG A 135 -3.12 -15.97 10.24
N GLY A 136 -2.98 -15.07 11.23
CA GLY A 136 -2.67 -15.42 12.62
C GLY A 136 -1.18 -15.66 12.91
N HIS A 137 -0.31 -15.60 11.93
CA HIS A 137 1.13 -15.77 12.09
C HIS A 137 1.84 -14.40 12.12
N ARG A 138 2.22 -13.94 13.31
CA ARG A 138 2.80 -12.59 13.52
C ARG A 138 4.14 -12.32 12.79
N GLN A 139 4.83 -13.35 12.34
CA GLN A 139 6.04 -13.22 11.53
C GLN A 139 5.78 -12.65 10.13
N TYR A 140 4.53 -12.69 9.69
CA TYR A 140 4.09 -12.12 8.42
C TYR A 140 3.31 -10.81 8.61
N PRO A 141 3.20 -9.97 7.59
CA PRO A 141 2.25 -8.87 7.62
C PRO A 141 0.82 -9.39 7.64
N TYR A 142 -0.10 -8.61 8.20
CA TYR A 142 -1.53 -8.82 8.01
C TYR A 142 -1.90 -8.40 6.59
N VAL A 143 -2.69 -9.20 5.90
CA VAL A 143 -2.98 -8.99 4.47
C VAL A 143 -4.48 -8.89 4.20
N ARG A 144 -4.86 -7.94 3.33
CA ARG A 144 -6.11 -7.92 2.58
C ARG A 144 -5.77 -8.06 1.10
N ALA A 145 -6.50 -8.92 0.37
CA ALA A 145 -6.17 -9.26 -1.02
C ALA A 145 -7.38 -9.15 -1.96
N ALA A 146 -7.15 -8.56 -3.14
CA ALA A 146 -8.17 -8.25 -4.15
C ALA A 146 -8.51 -9.38 -5.11
N GLY A 147 -7.77 -10.47 -5.07
CA GLY A 147 -7.85 -11.47 -6.13
C GLY A 147 -6.96 -11.14 -7.33
N THR A 148 -7.43 -11.46 -8.55
CA THR A 148 -6.75 -11.12 -9.82
C THR A 148 -7.33 -9.81 -10.37
N TRP A 149 -6.50 -9.01 -11.05
CA TRP A 149 -6.97 -7.79 -11.74
C TRP A 149 -8.12 -8.10 -12.68
N VAL A 150 -9.13 -7.24 -12.74
CA VAL A 150 -10.18 -7.28 -13.75
C VAL A 150 -9.94 -6.14 -14.74
N SER A 151 -9.72 -6.45 -16.01
CA SER A 151 -9.39 -5.48 -17.04
C SER A 151 -10.16 -5.72 -18.34
N ARG A 152 -10.26 -4.68 -19.16
CA ARG A 152 -10.71 -4.88 -20.54
C ARG A 152 -9.63 -5.64 -21.32
N THR A 153 -10.08 -6.53 -22.23
CA THR A 153 -9.19 -7.28 -23.13
C THR A 153 -8.19 -6.33 -23.79
N GLY A 154 -6.90 -6.68 -23.72
CA GLY A 154 -5.79 -5.92 -24.28
C GLY A 154 -5.32 -4.69 -23.47
N SER A 155 -5.88 -4.40 -22.30
CA SER A 155 -5.37 -3.36 -21.39
C SER A 155 -4.11 -3.78 -20.64
N LEU A 156 -4.00 -5.05 -20.33
CA LEU A 156 -2.80 -5.69 -19.74
C LEU A 156 -2.28 -6.81 -20.66
N PRO A 157 -1.04 -7.27 -20.46
CA PRO A 157 -0.56 -8.47 -21.17
C PRO A 157 -1.49 -9.65 -20.96
N GLY A 158 -1.87 -10.33 -22.04
CA GLY A 158 -2.85 -11.44 -22.00
C GLY A 158 -2.47 -12.53 -21.02
N GLY A 159 -3.43 -13.01 -20.24
CA GLY A 159 -3.25 -14.03 -19.21
C GLY A 159 -2.78 -13.52 -17.85
N LEU A 160 -2.52 -12.22 -17.69
CA LEU A 160 -2.15 -11.63 -16.39
C LEU A 160 -3.39 -11.22 -15.57
N ALA A 161 -4.49 -10.87 -16.24
CA ALA A 161 -5.73 -10.40 -15.64
C ALA A 161 -6.92 -11.28 -16.07
N VAL A 162 -8.04 -11.13 -15.37
CA VAL A 162 -9.35 -11.57 -15.88
C VAL A 162 -9.80 -10.54 -16.90
N GLU A 163 -9.73 -10.93 -18.19
CA GLU A 163 -10.04 -10.05 -19.31
C GLU A 163 -11.54 -10.12 -19.64
N VAL A 164 -12.17 -8.98 -19.82
CA VAL A 164 -13.61 -8.84 -20.13
C VAL A 164 -13.84 -7.80 -21.22
N ASP A 165 -14.95 -7.94 -21.98
CA ASP A 165 -15.22 -7.08 -23.12
C ASP A 165 -16.43 -6.17 -22.95
N ASP A 166 -17.28 -6.43 -21.96
CA ASP A 166 -18.53 -5.71 -21.76
C ASP A 166 -18.92 -5.61 -20.28
N ALA A 167 -20.03 -4.96 -20.00
CA ALA A 167 -20.56 -4.76 -18.65
C ALA A 167 -20.98 -6.05 -17.97
N GLU A 168 -21.52 -7.03 -18.70
CA GLU A 168 -21.92 -8.33 -18.14
C GLU A 168 -20.68 -9.12 -17.70
N GLY A 169 -19.65 -9.15 -18.55
CA GLY A 169 -18.36 -9.76 -18.22
C GLY A 169 -17.69 -9.08 -17.03
N LEU A 170 -17.72 -7.72 -16.97
CA LEU A 170 -17.18 -6.96 -15.85
C LEU A 170 -17.87 -7.31 -14.54
N LEU A 171 -19.20 -7.31 -14.51
CA LEU A 171 -20.00 -7.69 -13.35
C LEU A 171 -19.72 -9.14 -12.93
N SER A 172 -19.70 -10.08 -13.88
CA SER A 172 -19.42 -11.50 -13.63
C SER A 172 -18.01 -11.68 -13.03
N ALA A 173 -17.00 -11.01 -13.58
CA ALA A 173 -15.63 -11.08 -13.07
C ALA A 173 -15.50 -10.54 -11.65
N VAL A 174 -16.13 -9.39 -11.35
CA VAL A 174 -16.16 -8.81 -9.99
C VAL A 174 -16.78 -9.79 -8.99
N LEU A 175 -17.92 -10.37 -9.31
CA LEU A 175 -18.57 -11.34 -8.46
C LEU A 175 -17.74 -12.62 -8.28
N GLY A 176 -17.09 -13.08 -9.34
CA GLY A 176 -16.20 -14.24 -9.30
C GLY A 176 -14.98 -14.03 -8.40
N GLN A 177 -14.36 -12.83 -8.37
CA GLN A 177 -13.28 -12.56 -7.41
C GLN A 177 -13.76 -12.67 -5.95
N LEU A 178 -14.96 -12.20 -5.64
CA LEU A 178 -15.54 -12.32 -4.30
C LEU A 178 -15.90 -13.76 -3.94
N GLU A 179 -16.35 -14.55 -4.91
CA GLU A 179 -16.61 -15.99 -4.74
C GLU A 179 -15.31 -16.78 -4.50
N ASP A 180 -14.20 -16.39 -5.12
CA ASP A 180 -12.86 -16.92 -4.84
C ASP A 180 -12.34 -16.52 -3.44
N GLY A 181 -13.05 -15.64 -2.71
CA GLY A 181 -12.71 -15.21 -1.36
C GLY A 181 -11.86 -13.94 -1.27
N ALA A 182 -11.86 -13.08 -2.30
CA ALA A 182 -11.21 -11.79 -2.25
C ALA A 182 -11.84 -10.89 -1.15
N ASP A 183 -11.02 -10.13 -0.43
CA ASP A 183 -11.48 -9.16 0.59
C ASP A 183 -12.09 -7.91 -0.04
N PHE A 184 -11.69 -7.58 -1.26
CA PHE A 184 -12.14 -6.46 -2.09
C PHE A 184 -11.81 -6.76 -3.56
N VAL A 185 -12.22 -5.89 -4.50
CA VAL A 185 -11.97 -6.12 -5.93
C VAL A 185 -11.12 -5.01 -6.52
N LYS A 186 -10.21 -5.36 -7.43
CA LYS A 186 -9.36 -4.43 -8.19
C LYS A 186 -9.77 -4.40 -9.65
N LEU A 187 -10.20 -3.22 -10.09
CA LEU A 187 -10.44 -2.88 -11.49
C LEU A 187 -9.21 -2.22 -12.11
N TYR A 188 -9.04 -2.39 -13.41
CA TYR A 188 -8.01 -1.72 -14.19
C TYR A 188 -8.70 -0.81 -15.23
N LEU A 189 -8.65 0.51 -15.02
CA LEU A 189 -9.38 1.51 -15.80
C LEU A 189 -8.52 2.30 -16.79
N ASP A 190 -7.30 1.84 -17.07
CA ASP A 190 -6.53 2.34 -18.20
C ASP A 190 -6.74 1.41 -19.41
N GLY A 191 -6.91 2.00 -20.56
CA GLY A 191 -7.02 1.27 -21.84
C GLY A 191 -5.77 1.44 -22.70
N PRO A 192 -5.78 0.81 -23.89
CA PRO A 192 -4.77 1.08 -24.91
C PRO A 192 -4.77 2.55 -25.36
N ASP A 193 -5.95 3.17 -25.36
CA ASP A 193 -6.12 4.61 -25.59
C ASP A 193 -6.02 5.34 -24.24
N ARG A 194 -5.08 6.27 -24.13
CA ARG A 194 -4.87 7.04 -22.91
C ARG A 194 -5.88 8.17 -22.71
N GLU A 195 -6.61 8.53 -23.75
CA GLU A 195 -7.62 9.60 -23.71
C GLU A 195 -9.02 9.08 -23.39
N ALA A 196 -9.21 7.75 -23.38
CA ALA A 196 -10.48 7.12 -23.12
C ALA A 196 -10.34 5.99 -22.07
N ALA A 197 -11.26 5.95 -21.11
CA ALA A 197 -11.36 4.81 -20.23
C ALA A 197 -11.92 3.59 -20.98
N PRO A 198 -11.52 2.35 -20.61
CA PRO A 198 -11.96 1.14 -21.29
C PRO A 198 -13.44 0.80 -21.07
N PHE A 199 -14.06 1.36 -20.04
CA PHE A 199 -15.47 1.25 -19.70
C PHE A 199 -16.07 2.63 -19.43
N ASN A 200 -17.37 2.80 -19.57
CA ASN A 200 -18.05 4.01 -19.11
C ASN A 200 -18.42 3.92 -17.61
N SER A 201 -18.73 5.05 -16.99
CA SER A 201 -19.02 5.11 -15.55
C SER A 201 -20.25 4.29 -15.13
N GLY A 202 -21.26 4.15 -15.98
CA GLY A 202 -22.45 3.33 -15.70
C GLY A 202 -22.15 1.81 -15.67
N GLU A 203 -21.26 1.34 -16.57
CA GLU A 203 -20.80 -0.05 -16.58
C GLU A 203 -20.03 -0.37 -15.31
N VAL A 204 -19.12 0.52 -14.92
CA VAL A 204 -18.31 0.36 -13.69
C VAL A 204 -19.20 0.48 -12.45
N ALA A 205 -20.12 1.43 -12.40
CA ALA A 205 -21.04 1.63 -11.28
C ALA A 205 -21.86 0.37 -10.98
N SER A 206 -22.38 -0.33 -12.01
CA SER A 206 -23.13 -1.58 -11.81
C SER A 206 -22.29 -2.66 -11.14
N ALA A 207 -21.00 -2.77 -11.47
CA ALA A 207 -20.08 -3.72 -10.85
C ALA A 207 -19.71 -3.29 -9.40
N VAL A 208 -19.51 -1.98 -9.17
CA VAL A 208 -19.25 -1.40 -7.83
C VAL A 208 -20.43 -1.65 -6.90
N GLU A 209 -21.66 -1.34 -7.34
CA GLU A 209 -22.88 -1.57 -6.56
C GLU A 209 -23.07 -3.04 -6.18
N ALA A 210 -22.76 -3.97 -7.10
CA ALA A 210 -22.85 -5.40 -6.84
C ALA A 210 -21.81 -5.88 -5.81
N ALA A 211 -20.60 -5.32 -5.80
CA ALA A 211 -19.59 -5.59 -4.78
C ALA A 211 -20.01 -4.99 -3.43
N HIS A 212 -20.48 -3.74 -3.40
CA HIS A 212 -20.98 -3.07 -2.20
C HIS A 212 -22.17 -3.82 -1.58
N ALA A 213 -23.08 -4.36 -2.40
CA ALA A 213 -24.20 -5.20 -1.91
C ALA A 213 -23.73 -6.48 -1.20
N ARG A 214 -22.48 -6.90 -1.43
CA ARG A 214 -21.82 -8.02 -0.72
C ARG A 214 -20.91 -7.57 0.43
N GLY A 215 -20.89 -6.27 0.74
CA GLY A 215 -20.06 -5.68 1.79
C GLY A 215 -18.58 -5.54 1.41
N ALA A 216 -18.24 -5.72 0.12
CA ALA A 216 -16.87 -5.63 -0.37
C ALA A 216 -16.60 -4.25 -1.01
N LYS A 217 -15.41 -3.72 -0.80
CA LYS A 217 -14.91 -2.50 -1.43
C LYS A 217 -14.41 -2.76 -2.85
N VAL A 218 -14.36 -1.70 -3.67
CA VAL A 218 -13.79 -1.74 -5.01
C VAL A 218 -12.71 -0.68 -5.12
N THR A 219 -11.56 -1.07 -5.64
CA THR A 219 -10.47 -0.13 -5.97
C THR A 219 -10.19 -0.15 -7.47
N ALA A 220 -9.75 0.99 -8.01
CA ALA A 220 -9.47 1.12 -9.43
C ALA A 220 -8.05 1.64 -9.70
N HIS A 221 -7.29 0.92 -10.55
CA HIS A 221 -6.08 1.45 -11.17
C HIS A 221 -6.48 2.54 -12.16
N SER A 222 -5.87 3.71 -12.07
CA SER A 222 -5.81 4.65 -13.17
C SER A 222 -4.58 5.53 -13.13
N SER A 223 -3.86 5.56 -14.25
CA SER A 223 -2.76 6.48 -14.49
C SER A 223 -3.16 7.64 -15.42
N THR A 224 -4.43 7.69 -15.84
CA THR A 224 -4.99 8.69 -16.75
C THR A 224 -6.16 9.43 -16.12
N LEU A 225 -6.39 10.69 -16.53
CA LEU A 225 -7.55 11.45 -16.07
C LEU A 225 -8.88 10.81 -16.48
N ALA A 226 -8.94 10.18 -17.67
CA ALA A 226 -10.16 9.54 -18.17
C ALA A 226 -10.57 8.35 -17.29
N GLY A 227 -9.63 7.45 -16.95
CA GLY A 227 -9.90 6.32 -16.08
C GLY A 227 -10.20 6.76 -14.64
N ALA A 228 -9.48 7.77 -14.12
CA ALA A 228 -9.74 8.33 -12.80
C ALA A 228 -11.18 8.87 -12.69
N ARG A 229 -11.61 9.67 -13.67
CA ARG A 229 -12.96 10.22 -13.73
C ARG A 229 -14.03 9.13 -13.73
N VAL A 230 -13.88 8.12 -14.60
CA VAL A 230 -14.82 7.00 -14.69
C VAL A 230 -14.90 6.23 -13.36
N GLY A 231 -13.76 5.92 -12.75
CA GLY A 231 -13.75 5.21 -11.47
C GLY A 231 -14.41 5.99 -10.34
N VAL A 232 -14.11 7.29 -10.24
CA VAL A 232 -14.69 8.16 -9.20
C VAL A 232 -16.17 8.37 -9.42
N GLU A 233 -16.62 8.67 -10.64
CA GLU A 233 -18.06 8.79 -10.99
C GLU A 233 -18.83 7.49 -10.72
N ALA A 234 -18.19 6.35 -10.87
CA ALA A 234 -18.77 5.03 -10.57
C ALA A 234 -18.80 4.68 -9.08
N GLY A 235 -18.19 5.49 -8.21
CA GLY A 235 -18.24 5.30 -6.77
C GLY A 235 -17.24 4.27 -6.22
N VAL A 236 -16.05 4.13 -6.82
CA VAL A 236 -15.00 3.29 -6.24
C VAL A 236 -14.53 3.82 -4.88
N ASP A 237 -14.15 2.92 -3.97
CA ASP A 237 -13.73 3.28 -2.61
C ASP A 237 -12.31 3.87 -2.57
N SER A 238 -11.45 3.48 -3.51
CA SER A 238 -10.13 4.08 -3.68
C SER A 238 -9.67 4.09 -5.13
N LEU A 239 -8.90 5.12 -5.46
CA LEU A 239 -8.20 5.25 -6.72
C LEU A 239 -6.72 4.97 -6.50
N GLU A 240 -6.16 4.05 -7.25
CA GLU A 240 -4.75 3.70 -7.22
C GLU A 240 -3.98 4.53 -8.22
N HIS A 241 -2.79 4.99 -7.83
CA HIS A 241 -1.90 5.86 -8.59
C HIS A 241 -2.43 7.29 -8.73
N GLY A 242 -3.53 7.50 -9.47
CA GLY A 242 -4.09 8.82 -9.70
C GLY A 242 -3.08 9.81 -10.26
N PHE A 243 -2.24 9.38 -11.24
CA PHE A 243 -1.13 10.19 -11.74
C PHE A 243 -1.58 11.42 -12.54
N GLU A 244 -2.83 11.45 -12.95
CA GLU A 244 -3.44 12.58 -13.64
C GLU A 244 -4.80 12.86 -13.01
N LEU A 245 -4.85 13.84 -12.10
CA LEU A 245 -6.09 14.33 -11.49
C LEU A 245 -6.27 15.81 -11.79
N ASP A 246 -7.52 16.22 -11.98
CA ASP A 246 -7.92 17.61 -11.97
C ASP A 246 -8.70 17.96 -10.70
N GLY A 247 -9.02 19.25 -10.54
CA GLY A 247 -9.74 19.74 -9.38
C GLY A 247 -11.15 19.19 -9.25
N ASP A 248 -11.83 18.91 -10.37
CA ASP A 248 -13.20 18.40 -10.37
C ASP A 248 -13.24 16.94 -9.88
N VAL A 249 -12.34 16.10 -10.39
CA VAL A 249 -12.22 14.71 -9.93
C VAL A 249 -11.83 14.66 -8.46
N ALA A 250 -10.87 15.48 -8.04
CA ALA A 250 -10.44 15.53 -6.62
C ALA A 250 -11.56 16.02 -5.68
N ALA A 251 -12.35 17.00 -6.11
CA ALA A 251 -13.51 17.46 -5.34
C ALA A 251 -14.56 16.34 -5.18
N THR A 252 -14.87 15.62 -6.26
CA THR A 252 -15.79 14.48 -6.22
C THR A 252 -15.26 13.38 -5.31
N MET A 253 -13.94 13.06 -5.35
CA MET A 253 -13.31 12.10 -4.44
C MET A 253 -13.52 12.51 -2.98
N ALA A 254 -13.28 13.78 -2.65
CA ALA A 254 -13.43 14.28 -1.29
C ALA A 254 -14.90 14.21 -0.82
N GLU A 255 -15.85 14.57 -1.67
CA GLU A 255 -17.30 14.52 -1.37
C GLU A 255 -17.80 13.10 -1.14
N GLN A 256 -17.32 12.14 -1.92
CA GLN A 256 -17.75 10.74 -1.85
C GLN A 256 -16.95 9.92 -0.82
N GLY A 257 -15.81 10.41 -0.37
CA GLY A 257 -14.89 9.69 0.50
C GLY A 257 -14.02 8.67 -0.25
N THR A 258 -13.86 8.82 -1.58
CA THR A 258 -12.92 8.02 -2.37
C THR A 258 -11.49 8.38 -1.98
N ALA A 259 -10.71 7.41 -1.51
CA ALA A 259 -9.32 7.62 -1.14
C ALA A 259 -8.38 7.62 -2.35
N LEU A 260 -7.25 8.32 -2.25
CA LEU A 260 -6.12 8.18 -3.17
C LEU A 260 -5.05 7.29 -2.55
N VAL A 261 -4.63 6.26 -3.27
CA VAL A 261 -3.43 5.48 -2.90
C VAL A 261 -2.29 5.88 -3.81
N SER A 262 -1.39 6.68 -3.26
CA SER A 262 -0.23 7.21 -3.98
C SER A 262 0.85 6.14 -4.14
N THR A 263 1.56 6.20 -5.29
CA THR A 263 2.68 5.30 -5.63
C THR A 263 3.77 6.07 -6.39
N LEU A 264 4.13 7.26 -5.93
CA LEU A 264 5.07 8.17 -6.60
C LEU A 264 6.48 7.58 -6.72
N ALA A 265 6.90 6.76 -5.75
CA ALA A 265 8.22 6.13 -5.72
C ALA A 265 8.49 5.23 -6.94
N VAL A 266 7.45 4.79 -7.66
CA VAL A 266 7.58 4.08 -8.94
C VAL A 266 8.40 4.89 -9.94
N PHE A 267 8.16 6.21 -10.03
CA PHE A 267 8.91 7.08 -10.96
C PHE A 267 10.36 7.27 -10.56
N GLU A 268 10.63 7.35 -9.25
CA GLU A 268 12.00 7.43 -8.73
C GLU A 268 12.77 6.13 -9.03
N SER A 269 12.11 4.99 -8.85
CA SER A 269 12.67 3.69 -9.20
C SER A 269 12.97 3.60 -10.70
N TRP A 270 12.04 4.01 -11.57
CA TRP A 270 12.27 4.01 -13.02
C TRP A 270 13.39 4.97 -13.42
N ALA A 271 13.48 6.15 -12.80
CA ALA A 271 14.57 7.09 -13.05
C ALA A 271 15.94 6.50 -12.66
N SER A 272 16.01 5.74 -11.57
CA SER A 272 17.24 5.07 -11.12
C SER A 272 17.73 4.02 -12.11
N PHE A 273 16.83 3.39 -12.88
CA PHE A 273 17.19 2.39 -13.88
C PHE A 273 17.87 3.00 -15.13
N GLY A 274 17.73 4.28 -15.36
CA GLY A 274 18.31 4.96 -16.52
C GLY A 274 19.84 4.86 -16.63
N SER A 275 20.54 4.52 -15.54
CA SER A 275 21.99 4.33 -15.49
C SER A 275 22.41 2.90 -15.15
N THR A 276 21.47 2.00 -14.87
CA THR A 276 21.75 0.63 -14.37
C THR A 276 21.21 -0.47 -15.27
N THR A 277 20.45 -0.11 -16.33
CA THR A 277 19.97 -1.03 -17.35
C THR A 277 20.12 -0.41 -18.74
N ASP A 278 20.09 -1.23 -19.77
CA ASP A 278 20.04 -0.83 -21.18
C ASP A 278 18.62 -0.87 -21.77
N LEU A 279 17.61 -1.12 -20.92
CA LEU A 279 16.21 -1.13 -21.33
C LEU A 279 15.79 0.25 -21.83
N GLU A 280 15.40 0.31 -23.10
CA GLU A 280 15.13 1.56 -23.84
C GLU A 280 14.12 2.46 -23.14
N ARG A 281 13.09 1.85 -22.52
CA ARG A 281 12.05 2.56 -21.75
C ARG A 281 12.58 3.36 -20.56
N PHE A 282 13.79 3.04 -20.04
CA PHE A 282 14.45 3.75 -18.93
C PHE A 282 15.71 4.49 -19.39
N ALA A 283 16.54 3.86 -20.23
CA ALA A 283 17.87 4.32 -20.56
C ALA A 283 17.90 5.33 -21.71
N SER A 284 16.92 5.30 -22.64
CA SER A 284 16.88 6.24 -23.75
C SER A 284 16.57 7.67 -23.30
N PRO A 285 17.01 8.70 -24.05
CA PRO A 285 16.63 10.09 -23.76
C PRO A 285 15.11 10.30 -23.72
N GLU A 286 14.38 9.64 -24.60
CA GLU A 286 12.93 9.67 -24.66
C GLU A 286 12.28 9.03 -23.42
N GLY A 287 12.75 7.84 -23.02
CA GLY A 287 12.30 7.16 -21.82
C GLY A 287 12.47 8.01 -20.56
N ARG A 288 13.67 8.58 -20.37
CA ARG A 288 13.96 9.48 -19.23
C ARG A 288 13.06 10.73 -19.23
N ARG A 289 12.81 11.34 -20.40
CA ARG A 289 11.93 12.50 -20.51
C ARG A 289 10.49 12.12 -20.10
N ARG A 290 9.94 11.02 -20.62
CA ARG A 290 8.60 10.54 -20.27
C ARG A 290 8.45 10.25 -18.78
N ILE A 291 9.45 9.66 -18.15
CA ILE A 291 9.45 9.40 -16.70
C ILE A 291 9.41 10.74 -15.95
N ALA A 292 10.25 11.71 -16.31
CA ALA A 292 10.29 13.01 -15.65
C ALA A 292 8.95 13.77 -15.78
N GLU A 293 8.36 13.81 -16.99
CA GLU A 293 7.08 14.46 -17.24
C GLU A 293 5.92 13.81 -16.47
N ARG A 294 5.89 12.48 -16.40
CA ARG A 294 4.87 11.75 -15.65
C ARG A 294 5.03 11.92 -14.14
N ARG A 295 6.28 11.93 -13.65
CA ARG A 295 6.58 12.20 -12.26
C ARG A 295 6.06 13.57 -11.83
N GLU A 296 6.34 14.62 -12.61
CA GLU A 296 5.89 15.97 -12.32
C GLU A 296 4.36 16.04 -12.21
N ARG A 297 3.64 15.46 -13.18
CA ARG A 297 2.17 15.40 -13.16
C ARG A 297 1.64 14.62 -11.96
N ALA A 298 2.26 13.50 -11.61
CA ALA A 298 1.83 12.69 -10.48
C ALA A 298 2.02 13.42 -9.14
N HIS A 299 3.12 14.17 -8.97
CA HIS A 299 3.32 15.04 -7.80
C HIS A 299 2.27 16.15 -7.74
N GLU A 300 1.95 16.79 -8.88
CA GLU A 300 0.89 17.79 -8.96
C GLU A 300 -0.47 17.20 -8.58
N SER A 301 -0.81 16.00 -9.07
CA SER A 301 -2.04 15.28 -8.75
C SER A 301 -2.20 15.03 -7.25
N VAL A 302 -1.15 14.57 -6.58
CA VAL A 302 -1.15 14.39 -5.11
C VAL A 302 -1.40 15.72 -4.41
N GLY A 303 -0.77 16.81 -4.86
CA GLY A 303 -1.02 18.15 -4.33
C GLY A 303 -2.46 18.64 -4.54
N ILE A 304 -3.08 18.33 -5.70
CA ILE A 304 -4.49 18.64 -5.99
C ILE A 304 -5.39 17.86 -5.02
N ALA A 305 -5.19 16.56 -4.87
CA ALA A 305 -5.95 15.69 -3.97
C ALA A 305 -5.84 16.15 -2.51
N ALA A 306 -4.63 16.49 -2.04
CA ALA A 306 -4.40 16.98 -0.69
C ALA A 306 -5.15 18.29 -0.41
N ARG A 307 -5.11 19.25 -1.34
CA ARG A 307 -5.83 20.53 -1.21
C ARG A 307 -7.35 20.37 -1.23
N ALA A 308 -7.86 19.37 -1.94
CA ALA A 308 -9.29 19.03 -1.95
C ALA A 308 -9.75 18.29 -0.68
N GLY A 309 -8.83 17.86 0.19
CA GLY A 309 -9.16 17.11 1.40
C GLY A 309 -9.38 15.61 1.18
N VAL A 310 -8.90 15.06 0.06
CA VAL A 310 -8.94 13.62 -0.22
C VAL A 310 -8.07 12.88 0.81
N LEU A 311 -8.57 11.77 1.36
CA LEU A 311 -7.75 10.88 2.18
C LEU A 311 -6.66 10.24 1.32
N ILE A 312 -5.39 10.49 1.68
CA ILE A 312 -4.24 9.93 0.98
C ILE A 312 -3.64 8.79 1.83
N ALA A 313 -3.43 7.64 1.21
CA ALA A 313 -2.67 6.52 1.76
C ALA A 313 -1.45 6.22 0.87
N THR A 314 -0.42 5.58 1.44
CA THR A 314 0.77 5.18 0.69
C THR A 314 0.61 3.79 0.09
N GLY A 315 1.18 3.59 -1.08
CA GLY A 315 1.44 2.29 -1.68
C GLY A 315 2.78 2.28 -2.39
N THR A 316 3.51 1.19 -2.33
CA THR A 316 4.78 1.09 -3.06
C THR A 316 4.60 0.64 -4.49
N ASP A 317 3.48 -0.06 -4.78
CA ASP A 317 3.33 -0.82 -6.03
C ASP A 317 4.49 -1.83 -6.22
N PHE A 318 5.06 -2.34 -5.09
CA PHE A 318 6.09 -3.34 -5.22
C PHE A 318 5.55 -4.60 -5.89
N GLY A 319 6.40 -5.22 -6.67
CA GLY A 319 6.06 -6.44 -7.36
C GLY A 319 5.35 -6.21 -8.68
N GLY A 320 4.22 -5.52 -8.70
CA GLY A 320 3.49 -5.13 -9.91
C GLY A 320 4.11 -3.95 -10.63
N GLY A 321 4.82 -3.09 -9.88
CA GLY A 321 5.77 -2.11 -10.38
C GLY A 321 7.21 -2.55 -10.15
N SER A 322 8.13 -1.60 -10.21
CA SER A 322 9.57 -1.85 -10.14
C SER A 322 10.14 -1.93 -8.73
N LEU A 323 9.42 -1.44 -7.71
CA LEU A 323 9.88 -1.38 -6.34
C LEU A 323 10.01 -2.77 -5.70
N ARG A 324 10.72 -2.80 -4.56
CA ARG A 324 10.85 -3.95 -3.67
C ARG A 324 10.02 -3.73 -2.41
N ALA A 325 9.68 -4.80 -1.75
CA ALA A 325 8.77 -4.82 -0.61
C ALA A 325 9.28 -4.07 0.66
N ASN A 326 10.53 -3.63 0.67
CA ASN A 326 11.13 -2.85 1.75
C ASN A 326 11.28 -1.35 1.44
N GLN A 327 10.60 -0.82 0.43
CA GLN A 327 10.84 0.53 -0.07
C GLN A 327 9.71 1.53 0.25
N LEU A 328 8.85 1.25 1.23
CA LEU A 328 7.76 2.15 1.61
C LEU A 328 8.25 3.53 2.11
N ALA A 329 9.42 3.57 2.75
CA ALA A 329 10.05 4.82 3.16
C ALA A 329 10.29 5.77 1.97
N TRP A 330 10.55 5.24 0.78
CA TRP A 330 10.72 6.07 -0.42
C TRP A 330 9.42 6.78 -0.81
N GLU A 331 8.28 6.10 -0.69
CA GLU A 331 6.98 6.73 -0.95
C GLU A 331 6.67 7.86 0.04
N ILE A 332 7.04 7.68 1.33
CA ILE A 332 6.92 8.74 2.35
C ILE A 332 7.72 9.99 1.94
N GLU A 333 8.96 9.82 1.50
CA GLU A 333 9.79 10.93 1.00
C GLU A 333 9.19 11.59 -0.26
N CYS A 334 8.63 10.79 -1.17
CA CYS A 334 7.96 11.29 -2.37
C CYS A 334 6.72 12.12 -2.04
N LEU A 335 5.91 11.70 -1.07
CA LEU A 335 4.75 12.47 -0.60
C LEU A 335 5.16 13.84 -0.02
N VAL A 336 6.24 13.88 0.78
CA VAL A 336 6.77 15.15 1.29
C VAL A 336 7.28 16.01 0.12
N SER A 337 7.95 15.42 -0.86
CA SER A 337 8.40 16.11 -2.08
C SER A 337 7.22 16.62 -2.93
N ALA A 338 6.06 15.98 -2.86
CA ALA A 338 4.83 16.43 -3.51
C ALA A 338 4.05 17.50 -2.72
N GLY A 339 4.58 17.92 -1.55
CA GLY A 339 4.07 19.04 -0.76
C GLY A 339 3.23 18.67 0.46
N LEU A 340 3.19 17.40 0.87
CA LEU A 340 2.62 17.03 2.17
C LEU A 340 3.60 17.39 3.29
N GLU A 341 3.06 17.80 4.45
CA GLU A 341 3.86 17.90 5.67
C GLU A 341 4.36 16.48 6.07
N PRO A 342 5.56 16.35 6.68
CA PRO A 342 6.09 15.03 7.06
C PRO A 342 5.14 14.18 7.90
N TRP A 343 4.40 14.80 8.85
CA TRP A 343 3.41 14.08 9.65
C TRP A 343 2.23 13.57 8.82
N GLN A 344 1.83 14.29 7.75
CA GLN A 344 0.79 13.84 6.83
C GLN A 344 1.25 12.65 5.99
N ALA A 345 2.52 12.66 5.55
CA ALA A 345 3.12 11.54 4.85
C ALA A 345 3.26 10.30 5.76
N LEU A 346 3.61 10.50 7.04
CA LEU A 346 3.60 9.42 8.03
C LEU A 346 2.18 8.92 8.28
N ALA A 347 1.19 9.80 8.39
CA ALA A 347 -0.23 9.42 8.51
C ALA A 347 -0.70 8.60 7.30
N ALA A 348 -0.27 8.95 6.08
CA ALA A 348 -0.59 8.20 4.86
C ALA A 348 -0.03 6.76 4.92
N ALA A 349 1.16 6.58 5.49
CA ALA A 349 1.83 5.28 5.65
C ALA A 349 1.40 4.49 6.90
N THR A 350 0.47 5.03 7.67
CA THR A 350 0.03 4.43 8.94
C THR A 350 -1.50 4.46 9.04
N ARG A 351 -2.08 5.36 9.85
CA ARG A 351 -3.50 5.40 10.19
C ARG A 351 -4.44 5.56 8.99
N ASN A 352 -4.03 6.29 7.94
CA ASN A 352 -4.86 6.45 6.75
C ASN A 352 -4.95 5.13 5.96
N GLY A 353 -3.84 4.39 5.86
CA GLY A 353 -3.84 3.02 5.34
C GLY A 353 -4.75 2.10 6.14
N GLY A 354 -4.70 2.17 7.49
CA GLY A 354 -5.59 1.43 8.38
C GLY A 354 -7.08 1.75 8.14
N ALA A 355 -7.42 3.03 8.01
CA ALA A 355 -8.77 3.49 7.70
C ALA A 355 -9.26 2.97 6.33
N LEU A 356 -8.38 3.01 5.30
CA LEU A 356 -8.66 2.48 3.98
C LEU A 356 -8.96 0.98 4.02
N LEU A 357 -8.18 0.22 4.79
CA LEU A 357 -8.37 -1.23 5.01
C LEU A 357 -9.64 -1.54 5.82
N GLY A 358 -10.20 -0.56 6.54
CA GLY A 358 -11.28 -0.79 7.50
C GLY A 358 -10.81 -1.46 8.80
N GLU A 359 -9.52 -1.35 9.13
CA GLU A 359 -8.85 -2.01 10.26
C GLU A 359 -8.49 -0.99 11.34
N ALA A 360 -9.29 -0.92 12.39
CA ALA A 360 -9.12 0.05 13.46
C ALA A 360 -7.82 -0.09 14.29
N GLU A 361 -7.14 -1.23 14.18
CA GLU A 361 -5.86 -1.51 14.84
C GLU A 361 -4.65 -1.32 13.92
N ALA A 362 -4.85 -1.11 12.62
CA ALA A 362 -3.77 -0.94 11.67
C ALA A 362 -3.21 0.49 11.69
N GLY A 363 -1.89 0.61 11.75
CA GLY A 363 -1.21 1.91 11.68
C GLY A 363 -1.49 2.84 12.85
N VAL A 364 -1.79 2.30 14.04
CA VAL A 364 -2.06 3.08 15.25
C VAL A 364 -1.13 2.68 16.39
N LEU A 365 -0.73 3.69 17.18
CA LEU A 365 0.07 3.52 18.38
C LEU A 365 -0.74 4.02 19.58
N ARG A 366 -1.29 3.10 20.38
CA ARG A 366 -2.13 3.42 21.53
C ARG A 366 -2.12 2.37 22.61
N GLU A 367 -2.39 2.75 23.83
CA GLU A 367 -2.61 1.80 24.92
C GLU A 367 -3.77 0.85 24.59
N GLY A 368 -3.60 -0.42 24.95
CA GLY A 368 -4.51 -1.50 24.63
C GLY A 368 -4.50 -1.93 23.16
N GLY A 369 -3.76 -1.25 22.28
CA GLY A 369 -3.58 -1.61 20.87
C GLY A 369 -2.55 -2.73 20.67
N PRO A 370 -2.41 -3.26 19.44
CA PRO A 370 -1.39 -4.24 19.12
C PRO A 370 0.01 -3.61 19.25
N ALA A 371 1.00 -4.42 19.61
CA ALA A 371 2.41 -3.99 19.62
C ALA A 371 2.98 -3.99 18.18
N ASP A 372 2.24 -3.45 17.23
CA ASP A 372 2.68 -3.22 15.87
C ASP A 372 3.28 -1.82 15.81
N LEU A 373 4.53 -1.70 16.21
CA LEU A 373 5.32 -0.46 16.20
C LEU A 373 6.66 -0.68 15.52
N VAL A 374 7.29 0.41 15.14
CA VAL A 374 8.61 0.43 14.53
C VAL A 374 9.47 1.45 15.28
N LEU A 375 10.68 1.08 15.66
CA LEU A 375 11.68 2.01 16.18
C LEU A 375 12.61 2.40 15.02
N VAL A 376 12.67 3.70 14.72
CA VAL A 376 13.56 4.28 13.71
C VAL A 376 14.58 5.21 14.37
N HIS A 377 15.80 5.27 13.85
CA HIS A 377 16.79 6.24 14.33
C HIS A 377 16.50 7.63 13.79
N GLY A 378 16.38 8.60 14.70
CA GLY A 378 16.15 10.01 14.39
C GLY A 378 14.67 10.40 14.41
N ASP A 379 14.37 11.54 13.82
CA ASP A 379 13.05 12.19 13.81
C ASP A 379 12.43 12.17 12.41
N PRO A 380 11.40 11.33 12.16
CA PRO A 380 10.76 11.25 10.85
C PRO A 380 9.92 12.48 10.49
N LEU A 381 9.61 13.35 11.46
CA LEU A 381 8.84 14.58 11.22
C LEU A 381 9.73 15.73 10.75
N SER A 382 11.02 15.69 11.02
CA SER A 382 12.01 16.66 10.50
C SER A 382 12.84 16.10 9.33
N ASP A 383 13.10 14.80 9.32
CA ASP A 383 13.86 14.07 8.29
C ASP A 383 13.14 12.77 7.91
N PRO A 384 12.25 12.81 6.90
CA PRO A 384 11.50 11.63 6.44
C PRO A 384 12.41 10.45 6.04
N SER A 385 13.68 10.71 5.67
CA SER A 385 14.64 9.64 5.35
C SER A 385 15.00 8.77 6.56
N SER A 386 14.69 9.21 7.80
CA SER A 386 14.81 8.36 8.99
C SER A 386 13.97 7.10 8.92
N MET A 387 12.91 7.08 8.11
CA MET A 387 12.10 5.88 7.90
C MET A 387 12.85 4.72 7.22
N TRP A 388 14.00 4.98 6.60
CA TRP A 388 14.92 3.94 6.12
C TRP A 388 15.76 3.31 7.24
N ARG A 389 15.87 3.98 8.38
CA ARG A 389 16.74 3.60 9.50
C ARG A 389 15.99 2.80 10.53
N VAL A 390 15.24 1.79 10.08
CA VAL A 390 14.55 0.87 10.98
C VAL A 390 15.58 0.13 11.84
N TRP A 391 15.46 0.29 13.15
CA TRP A 391 16.31 -0.41 14.11
C TRP A 391 15.65 -1.67 14.61
N MET A 392 14.36 -1.59 14.97
CA MET A 392 13.64 -2.70 15.57
C MET A 392 12.16 -2.72 15.13
N VAL A 393 11.66 -3.93 14.94
CA VAL A 393 10.22 -4.23 14.77
C VAL A 393 9.88 -5.28 15.83
N PRO A 394 9.26 -4.90 16.96
CA PRO A 394 8.95 -5.78 18.08
C PRO A 394 8.05 -6.98 17.76
#